data_a03e1f01acccb315336d64159a345429
#
_entry.id   a03e1f01acccb315336d64159a345429
#
_cell.length_a   1.000
_cell.length_b   1.000
_cell.length_c   1.000
_cell.angle_alpha   90.00
_cell.angle_beta   90.00
_cell.angle_gamma   90.00
#
_symmetry.space_group_name_H-M   'P 1'
#
loop_
_entity.id
_entity.type
_entity.pdbx_description
1 polymer ?
#
loop_
_entity_poly.entity_id
_entity_poly.type
_entity_poly.pdbx_seq_one_letter_code
_entity_poly.pdbx_strand_id
1 'polypeptide(L)'
;MIEVMTKEHAEEVIEMMRTFYASPAVHTNGSEEIFQNDVRNCINDSPYLEGYVFIEDDRLLGYAMVAKSFSTEFGKMCIWIEDLYVKEPYRGAGIGSAFLAFVEKTYPNCLLRLEAEAENEHAIHVYQKCGFDVLPYL
;
A
#
# COMPACT_ATOMS: atom_id res chain seq x y z
N MET A 1 -14.43 4.31 -1.25
CA MET A 1 -13.77 5.31 -2.13
C MET A 1 -12.32 5.53 -1.70
N ILE A 2 -11.44 5.77 -2.67
CA ILE A 2 -10.00 5.98 -2.40
C ILE A 2 -9.74 7.48 -2.35
N GLU A 3 -9.16 7.96 -1.24
CA GLU A 3 -8.85 9.37 -1.05
C GLU A 3 -7.41 9.55 -0.60
N VAL A 4 -6.85 10.73 -0.86
CA VAL A 4 -5.50 11.07 -0.39
C VAL A 4 -5.52 11.17 1.13
N MET A 5 -4.49 10.59 1.75
CA MET A 5 -4.34 10.64 3.21
C MET A 5 -4.06 12.07 3.67
N THR A 6 -4.77 12.50 4.72
CA THR A 6 -4.58 13.82 5.31
C THR A 6 -4.29 13.67 6.81
N LYS A 7 -3.97 14.80 7.45
CA LYS A 7 -3.66 14.79 8.88
C LYS A 7 -4.82 14.30 9.75
N GLU A 8 -6.06 14.46 9.28
CA GLU A 8 -7.23 13.96 9.99
C GLU A 8 -7.28 12.44 10.06
N HIS A 9 -6.59 11.77 9.14
CA HIS A 9 -6.53 10.30 9.10
C HIS A 9 -5.37 9.73 9.90
N ALA A 10 -4.43 10.57 10.34
CA ALA A 10 -3.14 10.12 10.87
C ALA A 10 -3.26 9.13 12.04
N GLU A 11 -4.06 9.45 13.03
CA GLU A 11 -4.19 8.59 14.22
C GLU A 11 -4.73 7.20 13.86
N GLU A 12 -5.77 7.17 13.06
CA GLU A 12 -6.39 5.89 12.70
C GLU A 12 -5.50 5.08 11.77
N VAL A 13 -4.76 5.74 10.87
CA VAL A 13 -3.80 5.04 10.00
C VAL A 13 -2.70 4.41 10.84
N ILE A 14 -2.16 5.14 11.84
CA ILE A 14 -1.13 4.61 12.71
C ILE A 14 -1.65 3.40 13.49
N GLU A 15 -2.89 3.47 13.95
CA GLU A 15 -3.52 2.33 14.62
C GLU A 15 -3.62 1.13 13.70
N MET A 16 -4.00 1.34 12.44
CA MET A 16 -4.02 0.26 11.45
C MET A 16 -2.62 -0.29 11.19
N MET A 17 -1.59 0.56 11.17
CA MET A 17 -0.22 0.12 10.99
C MET A 17 0.25 -0.76 12.16
N ARG A 18 -0.13 -0.44 13.37
CA ARG A 18 0.19 -1.29 14.53
C ARG A 18 -0.35 -2.70 14.33
N THR A 19 -1.59 -2.81 13.88
CA THR A 19 -2.21 -4.11 13.63
C THR A 19 -1.55 -4.84 12.47
N PHE A 20 -1.31 -4.12 11.37
CA PHE A 20 -0.72 -4.71 10.16
C PHE A 20 0.70 -5.23 10.43
N TYR A 21 1.54 -4.43 11.07
CA TYR A 21 2.94 -4.78 11.31
C TYR A 21 3.13 -5.80 12.44
N ALA A 22 2.08 -6.09 13.18
CA ALA A 22 2.07 -7.19 14.15
C ALA A 22 1.51 -8.48 13.55
N SER A 23 1.04 -8.45 12.30
CA SER A 23 0.41 -9.61 11.64
C SER A 23 1.45 -10.46 10.90
N PRO A 24 1.09 -11.70 10.52
CA PRO A 24 1.97 -12.55 9.72
C PRO A 24 2.25 -12.03 8.31
N ALA A 25 1.51 -11.02 7.84
CA ALA A 25 1.70 -10.47 6.51
C ALA A 25 2.98 -9.64 6.39
N VAL A 26 3.57 -9.24 7.52
CA VAL A 26 4.77 -8.41 7.56
C VAL A 26 5.90 -9.15 8.27
N HIS A 27 7.08 -9.13 7.64
CA HIS A 27 8.25 -9.84 8.12
C HIS A 27 8.86 -9.26 9.38
N THR A 28 8.84 -7.95 9.52
CA THR A 28 9.45 -7.25 10.65
C THR A 28 8.41 -6.48 11.42
N ASN A 29 8.62 -6.40 12.74
CA ASN A 29 7.78 -5.54 13.55
C ASN A 29 8.14 -4.08 13.29
N GLY A 30 7.13 -3.25 13.20
CA GLY A 30 7.34 -1.82 13.10
C GLY A 30 7.59 -1.20 14.47
N SER A 31 7.74 0.11 14.50
CA SER A 31 7.84 0.88 15.74
C SER A 31 7.01 2.15 15.60
N GLU A 32 6.63 2.72 16.73
CA GLU A 32 5.86 3.97 16.73
C GLU A 32 6.59 5.08 15.97
N GLU A 33 7.90 5.15 16.12
CA GLU A 33 8.71 6.14 15.40
C GLU A 33 8.62 5.96 13.89
N ILE A 34 8.71 4.72 13.42
CA ILE A 34 8.60 4.41 12.00
C ILE A 34 7.20 4.81 11.49
N PHE A 35 6.15 4.42 12.20
CA PHE A 35 4.78 4.73 11.80
C PHE A 35 4.54 6.24 11.71
N GLN A 36 5.03 6.99 12.70
CA GLN A 36 4.92 8.44 12.71
C GLN A 36 5.66 9.06 11.52
N ASN A 37 6.85 8.58 11.22
CA ASN A 37 7.63 9.09 10.10
C ASN A 37 6.95 8.80 8.76
N ASP A 38 6.41 7.60 8.60
CA ASP A 38 5.74 7.21 7.36
C ASP A 38 4.52 8.08 7.11
N VAL A 39 3.67 8.22 8.11
CA VAL A 39 2.43 9.02 7.98
C VAL A 39 2.76 10.49 7.75
N ARG A 40 3.76 11.02 8.45
CA ARG A 40 4.19 12.41 8.26
C ARG A 40 4.62 12.65 6.81
N ASN A 41 5.38 11.73 6.24
CA ASN A 41 5.82 11.86 4.85
C ASN A 41 4.66 11.74 3.86
N CYS A 42 3.66 10.92 4.16
CA CYS A 42 2.48 10.81 3.31
C CYS A 42 1.65 12.09 3.31
N ILE A 43 1.61 12.80 4.45
CA ILE A 43 0.76 13.99 4.63
C ILE A 43 1.45 15.25 4.12
N ASN A 44 2.76 15.36 4.23
CA ASN A 44 3.52 16.60 4.02
C ASN A 44 4.17 16.71 2.63
N ASP A 45 3.52 16.19 1.60
CA ASP A 45 3.98 16.34 0.21
C ASP A 45 5.43 15.89 -0.06
N SER A 46 5.81 14.76 0.52
CA SER A 46 7.11 14.16 0.21
C SER A 46 7.16 13.77 -1.27
N PRO A 47 8.27 14.07 -1.99
CA PRO A 47 8.37 13.62 -3.38
C PRO A 47 8.55 12.11 -3.51
N TYR A 48 8.78 11.39 -2.41
CA TYR A 48 9.08 9.96 -2.43
C TYR A 48 7.93 9.06 -1.99
N LEU A 49 6.93 9.61 -1.30
CA LEU A 49 5.89 8.78 -0.67
C LEU A 49 4.53 9.45 -0.78
N GLU A 50 3.52 8.67 -1.13
CA GLU A 50 2.14 9.12 -1.09
C GLU A 50 1.28 8.13 -0.32
N GLY A 51 0.33 8.65 0.44
CA GLY A 51 -0.59 7.85 1.22
C GLY A 51 -2.02 7.99 0.74
N TYR A 52 -2.77 6.89 0.85
CA TYR A 52 -4.18 6.84 0.49
C TYR A 52 -4.96 6.14 1.58
N VAL A 53 -6.23 6.50 1.70
CA VAL A 53 -7.15 5.83 2.63
C VAL A 53 -8.37 5.35 1.86
N PHE A 54 -8.97 4.28 2.36
CA PHE A 54 -10.21 3.72 1.81
C PHE A 54 -11.33 4.10 2.74
N ILE A 55 -12.28 4.89 2.25
CA ILE A 55 -13.34 5.47 3.07
C ILE A 55 -14.71 5.08 2.54
N GLU A 56 -15.60 4.71 3.46
CA GLU A 56 -17.01 4.46 3.15
C GLU A 56 -17.83 4.86 4.37
N ASP A 57 -18.83 5.71 4.16
CA ASP A 57 -19.71 6.21 5.23
C ASP A 57 -18.91 6.84 6.39
N ASP A 58 -17.93 7.68 6.05
CA ASP A 58 -17.05 8.38 6.99
C ASP A 58 -16.20 7.45 7.86
N ARG A 59 -16.03 6.18 7.45
CA ARG A 59 -15.19 5.21 8.16
C ARG A 59 -14.01 4.82 7.30
N LEU A 60 -12.84 4.69 7.93
CA LEU A 60 -11.66 4.16 7.25
C LEU A 60 -11.75 2.64 7.22
N LEU A 61 -11.68 2.08 6.02
CA LEU A 61 -11.69 0.63 5.81
C LEU A 61 -10.28 0.08 5.69
N GLY A 62 -9.32 0.94 5.38
CA GLY A 62 -7.94 0.53 5.18
C GLY A 62 -7.08 1.71 4.70
N TYR A 63 -5.84 1.43 4.37
CA TYR A 63 -4.92 2.45 3.87
C TYR A 63 -3.91 1.80 2.92
N ALA A 64 -3.22 2.66 2.17
CA ALA A 64 -2.11 2.23 1.33
C ALA A 64 -1.05 3.32 1.28
N MET A 65 0.20 2.90 1.08
CA MET A 65 1.32 3.82 0.88
C MET A 65 2.09 3.37 -0.34
N VAL A 66 2.45 4.32 -1.21
CA VAL A 66 3.22 4.04 -2.41
C VAL A 66 4.48 4.88 -2.41
N ALA A 67 5.60 4.26 -2.79
CA ALA A 67 6.88 4.94 -2.91
C ALA A 67 7.23 5.12 -4.37
N LYS A 68 7.90 6.23 -4.68
CA LYS A 68 8.28 6.59 -6.05
C LYS A 68 9.77 6.46 -6.22
N SER A 69 10.19 5.79 -7.30
CA SER A 69 11.60 5.63 -7.64
C SER A 69 11.76 5.57 -9.16
N PHE A 70 12.98 5.40 -9.61
CA PHE A 70 13.26 5.23 -11.03
C PHE A 70 13.94 3.88 -11.26
N SER A 71 13.44 3.11 -12.22
CA SER A 71 14.04 1.83 -12.56
C SER A 71 15.05 2.01 -13.69
N THR A 72 16.32 1.76 -13.38
CA THR A 72 17.37 1.85 -14.41
C THR A 72 17.30 0.66 -15.36
N GLU A 73 16.75 -0.47 -14.91
CA GLU A 73 16.58 -1.64 -15.76
C GLU A 73 15.60 -1.38 -16.89
N PHE A 74 14.51 -0.69 -16.59
CA PHE A 74 13.45 -0.41 -17.56
C PHE A 74 13.42 1.02 -18.05
N GLY A 75 14.26 1.89 -17.47
CA GLY A 75 14.39 3.28 -17.91
C GLY A 75 13.13 4.10 -17.70
N LYS A 76 12.39 3.85 -16.61
CA LYS A 76 11.17 4.61 -16.34
C LYS A 76 10.86 4.64 -14.85
N MET A 77 9.90 5.49 -14.49
CA MET A 77 9.46 5.62 -13.10
C MET A 77 8.89 4.31 -12.61
N CYS A 78 9.15 4.01 -11.34
CA CYS A 78 8.66 2.83 -10.66
C CYS A 78 7.85 3.26 -9.45
N ILE A 79 6.68 2.69 -9.30
CA ILE A 79 5.81 2.87 -8.14
C ILE A 79 5.83 1.57 -7.36
N TRP A 80 6.33 1.65 -6.13
CA TRP A 80 6.32 0.52 -5.20
C TRP A 80 5.10 0.65 -4.29
N ILE A 81 4.29 -0.38 -4.23
CA ILE A 81 3.21 -0.44 -3.25
C ILE A 81 3.85 -0.97 -1.97
N GLU A 82 4.14 -0.05 -1.05
CA GLU A 82 4.83 -0.36 0.20
C GLU A 82 3.90 -0.98 1.23
N ASP A 83 2.73 -0.38 1.41
CA ASP A 83 1.71 -0.87 2.32
C ASP A 83 0.38 -0.94 1.60
N LEU A 84 -0.34 -2.02 1.81
CA LEU A 84 -1.72 -2.17 1.34
C LEU A 84 -2.46 -2.98 2.41
N TYR A 85 -3.29 -2.33 3.18
CA TYR A 85 -3.97 -2.93 4.32
C TYR A 85 -5.46 -2.63 4.29
N VAL A 86 -6.27 -3.66 4.45
CA VAL A 86 -7.71 -3.55 4.61
C VAL A 86 -8.06 -4.17 5.95
N LYS A 87 -8.86 -3.47 6.75
CA LYS A 87 -9.32 -4.00 8.04
C LYS A 87 -10.05 -5.32 7.82
N GLU A 88 -9.86 -6.27 8.73
CA GLU A 88 -10.38 -7.63 8.59
C GLU A 88 -11.87 -7.71 8.21
N PRO A 89 -12.79 -6.96 8.86
CA PRO A 89 -14.21 -7.07 8.52
C PRO A 89 -14.55 -6.67 7.08
N TYR A 90 -13.68 -5.93 6.42
CA TYR A 90 -13.95 -5.40 5.08
C TYR A 90 -13.17 -6.14 3.98
N ARG A 91 -12.46 -7.20 4.33
CA ARG A 91 -11.70 -7.99 3.37
C ARG A 91 -12.62 -8.85 2.51
N GLY A 92 -12.14 -9.16 1.30
CA GLY A 92 -12.90 -9.98 0.37
C GLY A 92 -13.95 -9.22 -0.44
N ALA A 93 -13.99 -7.89 -0.31
CA ALA A 93 -14.94 -7.05 -1.03
C ALA A 93 -14.32 -6.34 -2.25
N GLY A 94 -13.07 -6.69 -2.60
CA GLY A 94 -12.41 -6.14 -3.78
C GLY A 94 -11.72 -4.81 -3.59
N ILE A 95 -11.54 -4.34 -2.35
CA ILE A 95 -10.89 -3.05 -2.07
C ILE A 95 -9.45 -3.04 -2.54
N GLY A 96 -8.70 -4.11 -2.25
CA GLY A 96 -7.32 -4.22 -2.69
C GLY A 96 -7.19 -4.20 -4.21
N SER A 97 -8.03 -4.95 -4.92
CA SER A 97 -8.04 -4.97 -6.38
C SER A 97 -8.40 -3.61 -6.96
N ALA A 98 -9.35 -2.91 -6.33
CA ALA A 98 -9.73 -1.56 -6.73
C ALA A 98 -8.57 -0.59 -6.57
N PHE A 99 -7.78 -0.74 -5.50
CA PHE A 99 -6.61 0.11 -5.30
C PHE A 99 -5.55 -0.15 -6.37
N LEU A 100 -5.30 -1.40 -6.72
CA LEU A 100 -4.32 -1.73 -7.76
C LEU A 100 -4.72 -1.11 -9.10
N ALA A 101 -6.00 -1.16 -9.45
CA ALA A 101 -6.51 -0.50 -10.65
C ALA A 101 -6.36 1.02 -10.57
N PHE A 102 -6.59 1.58 -9.38
CA PHE A 102 -6.42 3.02 -9.13
C PHE A 102 -4.96 3.45 -9.34
N VAL A 103 -4.01 2.67 -8.84
CA VAL A 103 -2.58 2.96 -9.00
C VAL A 103 -2.19 2.95 -10.48
N GLU A 104 -2.64 1.94 -11.22
CA GLU A 104 -2.36 1.83 -12.65
C GLU A 104 -2.85 3.06 -13.41
N LYS A 105 -4.02 3.55 -13.05
CA LYS A 105 -4.62 4.71 -13.70
C LYS A 105 -3.99 6.02 -13.25
N THR A 106 -3.64 6.13 -11.98
CA THR A 106 -3.08 7.35 -11.39
C THR A 106 -1.64 7.59 -11.84
N TYR A 107 -0.88 6.52 -12.04
CA TYR A 107 0.53 6.58 -12.42
C TYR A 107 0.74 5.90 -13.78
N PRO A 108 0.25 6.51 -14.87
CA PRO A 108 0.36 5.89 -16.18
C PRO A 108 1.82 5.80 -16.64
N ASN A 109 2.13 4.74 -17.38
CA ASN A 109 3.46 4.52 -17.93
C ASN A 109 4.54 4.31 -16.87
N CYS A 110 4.15 3.95 -15.65
CA CYS A 110 5.08 3.60 -14.58
C CYS A 110 5.15 2.09 -14.44
N LEU A 111 6.29 1.62 -13.99
CA LEU A 111 6.45 0.24 -13.56
C LEU A 111 5.82 0.13 -12.17
N LEU A 112 5.02 -0.91 -11.94
CA LEU A 112 4.39 -1.14 -10.65
C LEU A 112 5.02 -2.35 -9.99
N ARG A 113 5.43 -2.21 -8.72
CA ARG A 113 6.05 -3.30 -7.96
C ARG A 113 5.46 -3.39 -6.58
N LEU A 114 5.47 -4.60 -6.04
CA LEU A 114 5.10 -4.86 -4.66
C LEU A 114 5.80 -6.13 -4.17
N GLU A 115 5.83 -6.31 -2.86
CA GLU A 115 6.36 -7.51 -2.24
C GLU A 115 5.27 -8.17 -1.42
N ALA A 116 5.30 -9.49 -1.35
CA ALA A 116 4.39 -10.28 -0.53
C ALA A 116 5.16 -11.46 0.06
N GLU A 117 4.81 -11.81 1.31
CA GLU A 117 5.37 -13.03 1.90
C GLU A 117 4.96 -14.25 1.09
N ALA A 118 5.91 -15.18 0.90
CA ALA A 118 5.64 -16.37 0.10
C ALA A 118 4.50 -17.23 0.68
N GLU A 119 4.32 -17.17 1.98
CA GLU A 119 3.25 -17.88 2.68
C GLU A 119 1.88 -17.25 2.53
N ASN A 120 1.83 -16.00 2.07
CA ASN A 120 0.57 -15.28 1.90
C ASN A 120 -0.03 -15.60 0.52
N GLU A 121 -0.49 -16.83 0.37
CA GLU A 121 -0.99 -17.35 -0.90
C GLU A 121 -2.20 -16.57 -1.43
N HIS A 122 -3.06 -16.12 -0.54
CA HIS A 122 -4.24 -15.36 -0.95
C HIS A 122 -3.86 -14.03 -1.58
N ALA A 123 -2.93 -13.29 -0.96
CA ALA A 123 -2.47 -12.01 -1.50
C ALA A 123 -1.77 -12.20 -2.86
N ILE A 124 -0.91 -13.23 -2.95
CA ILE A 124 -0.21 -13.53 -4.19
C ILE A 124 -1.21 -13.85 -5.30
N HIS A 125 -2.23 -14.63 -5.00
CA HIS A 125 -3.29 -14.96 -5.96
C HIS A 125 -3.99 -13.69 -6.47
N VAL A 126 -4.35 -12.78 -5.55
CA VAL A 126 -5.00 -11.51 -5.92
C VAL A 126 -4.09 -10.68 -6.82
N TYR A 127 -2.80 -10.58 -6.47
CA TYR A 127 -1.86 -9.79 -7.25
C TYR A 127 -1.65 -10.36 -8.65
N GLN A 128 -1.52 -11.68 -8.77
CA GLN A 128 -1.38 -12.34 -10.08
C GLN A 128 -2.63 -12.15 -10.93
N LYS A 129 -3.79 -12.22 -10.31
CA LYS A 129 -5.06 -11.98 -10.99
C LYS A 129 -5.17 -10.55 -11.52
N CYS A 130 -4.51 -9.60 -10.87
CA CYS A 130 -4.45 -8.20 -11.30
C CYS A 130 -3.32 -7.92 -12.29
N GLY A 131 -2.60 -8.95 -12.74
CA GLY A 131 -1.59 -8.82 -13.78
C GLY A 131 -0.14 -8.75 -13.28
N PHE A 132 0.11 -8.95 -12.00
CA PHE A 132 1.47 -8.98 -11.46
C PHE A 132 2.12 -10.34 -11.71
N ASP A 133 3.39 -10.32 -12.09
CA ASP A 133 4.19 -11.53 -12.28
C ASP A 133 5.29 -11.58 -11.23
N VAL A 134 5.68 -12.80 -10.86
CA VAL A 134 6.79 -13.00 -9.92
C VAL A 134 8.10 -12.74 -10.65
N LEU A 135 8.97 -11.93 -10.03
CA LEU A 135 10.29 -11.67 -10.61
C LEU A 135 11.20 -12.90 -10.45
N PRO A 136 12.05 -13.16 -11.44
CA PRO A 136 12.97 -14.31 -11.40
C PRO A 136 14.20 -14.09 -10.53
N TYR A 137 14.30 -12.95 -9.85
CA TYR A 137 15.46 -12.62 -9.02
C TYR A 137 15.23 -12.95 -7.56
N LEU A 138 16.31 -13.16 -6.84
CA LEU A 138 16.30 -13.33 -5.40
C LEU A 138 16.61 -12.03 -4.69
#